data_ebeb21aa895cd6cdcdbbf08e40643639
#
_entry.id   ebeb21aa895cd6cdcdbbf08e40643639
#
_cell.length_a   1.000
_cell.length_b   1.000
_cell.length_c   1.000
_cell.angle_alpha   90.00
_cell.angle_beta   90.00
_cell.angle_gamma   90.00
#
_symmetry.space_group_name_H-M   'P 1'
#
loop_
_entity.id
_entity.type
_entity.pdbx_description
1 polymer ?
#
loop_
_entity_poly.entity_id
_entity_poly.type
_entity_poly.pdbx_seq_one_letter_code
_entity_poly.pdbx_strand_id
1 'polypeptide(L)'
;MEKEKVAAEKKRKKRKGKSGRIVIVFIVVLAALLGGFFLYKKKTSSQKSQGDQSVSTATVKRTDISSELTASSSLSPKDTYEVTSLVEGEVIEANFEEGDVVEKGQVLYRIDASSIDSDLSSAQTSLQRAKESVQTAQSAYAGETARIAGNTYRSTASGYIKTLYIKEGDKVNSGTKIADLYDDSVMKITAPFLSGEAAEINVGDEAAVILEDTGEQISGTVTVVSSMEETLSGGRLVKNVTVEVSNPGGLTTDTAASVTVDGFVCSAEGTFKAKTETTLSVELSGNKSLEIENLLIHEGSYVDKNSDLFQVTAKTAEEYLKEFKDAVESADDNLENAENKLDNTQDSVDDYTITAPIDRKST
;
A
#
# COMPACT_ATOMS: atom_id res chain seq x y z
N MET A 1 -27.42 -43.28 -3.53
CA MET A 1 -26.31 -42.91 -4.45
C MET A 1 -25.26 -42.21 -3.60
N GLU A 2 -24.53 -42.77 -2.79
CA GLU A 2 -23.55 -43.88 -2.72
C GLU A 2 -22.70 -44.01 -3.99
N LYS A 3 -21.58 -43.26 -3.98
CA LYS A 3 -20.29 -43.44 -4.65
C LYS A 3 -19.65 -42.07 -4.85
N GLU A 4 -18.81 -41.69 -3.92
CA GLU A 4 -17.58 -40.89 -4.11
C GLU A 4 -17.00 -40.45 -2.75
N LYS A 5 -16.67 -41.45 -1.95
CA LYS A 5 -15.79 -41.33 -0.79
C LYS A 5 -14.78 -42.46 -0.84
N VAL A 6 -13.91 -42.47 -1.82
CA VAL A 6 -12.69 -43.30 -1.78
C VAL A 6 -11.66 -42.67 -2.73
N ALA A 7 -10.75 -41.86 -2.24
CA ALA A 7 -9.40 -41.68 -2.79
C ALA A 7 -8.64 -40.53 -2.12
N ALA A 8 -8.22 -40.70 -0.89
CA ALA A 8 -7.07 -39.91 -0.37
C ALA A 8 -6.46 -40.59 0.86
N GLU A 9 -6.18 -41.89 0.71
CA GLU A 9 -5.35 -42.59 1.70
C GLU A 9 -4.36 -43.48 0.94
N LYS A 10 -3.22 -42.90 0.54
CA LYS A 10 -2.08 -43.72 0.11
C LYS A 10 -0.72 -43.04 0.32
N LYS A 11 -0.02 -43.58 1.30
CA LYS A 11 1.44 -43.84 1.29
C LYS A 11 2.37 -42.71 1.72
N ARG A 12 2.55 -42.59 3.02
CA ARG A 12 3.90 -42.37 3.59
C ARG A 12 4.67 -43.70 3.67
N LYS A 13 5.46 -44.04 2.68
CA LYS A 13 6.45 -45.10 2.76
C LYS A 13 7.69 -44.60 3.51
N LYS A 14 7.91 -45.14 4.71
CA LYS A 14 9.18 -45.05 5.43
C LYS A 14 10.29 -45.69 4.58
N ARG A 15 11.25 -44.85 4.13
CA ARG A 15 12.54 -45.35 3.65
C ARG A 15 13.39 -45.70 4.87
N LYS A 16 13.55 -47.02 5.18
CA LYS A 16 14.56 -47.54 6.09
C LYS A 16 15.92 -47.42 5.41
N GLY A 17 16.78 -46.58 6.01
CA GLY A 17 18.12 -46.34 5.51
C GLY A 17 19.04 -47.57 5.68
N LYS A 18 19.85 -47.81 4.67
CA LYS A 18 20.94 -48.79 4.63
C LYS A 18 22.21 -48.36 5.40
N SER A 19 22.13 -47.38 6.29
CA SER A 19 23.29 -46.83 6.99
C SER A 19 23.79 -47.67 8.18
N GLY A 20 22.97 -48.57 8.73
CA GLY A 20 23.36 -49.38 9.89
C GLY A 20 24.46 -50.44 9.58
N ARG A 21 24.57 -50.94 8.35
CA ARG A 21 25.57 -51.95 7.98
C ARG A 21 26.97 -51.37 7.73
N ILE A 22 27.04 -50.13 7.28
CA ILE A 22 28.32 -49.44 7.03
C ILE A 22 28.99 -49.06 8.34
N VAL A 23 28.21 -48.61 9.35
CA VAL A 23 28.75 -48.26 10.68
C VAL A 23 29.29 -49.47 11.41
N ILE A 24 28.65 -50.63 11.29
CA ILE A 24 29.14 -51.89 11.91
C ILE A 24 30.47 -52.36 11.28
N VAL A 25 30.61 -52.25 9.97
CA VAL A 25 31.86 -52.60 9.27
C VAL A 25 33.01 -51.67 9.68
N PHE A 26 32.72 -50.37 9.88
CA PHE A 26 33.75 -49.41 10.33
C PHE A 26 34.24 -49.69 11.76
N ILE A 27 33.34 -50.09 12.66
CA ILE A 27 33.69 -50.45 14.05
C ILE A 27 34.51 -51.71 14.10
N VAL A 28 34.22 -52.71 13.27
CA VAL A 28 34.98 -53.97 13.22
C VAL A 28 36.40 -53.77 12.65
N VAL A 29 36.55 -52.91 11.64
CA VAL A 29 37.86 -52.55 11.08
C VAL A 29 38.70 -51.76 12.07
N LEU A 30 38.10 -50.83 12.82
CA LEU A 30 38.77 -50.05 13.85
C LEU A 30 39.23 -50.92 15.01
N ALA A 31 38.43 -51.91 15.43
CA ALA A 31 38.78 -52.87 16.47
C ALA A 31 39.94 -53.82 16.06
N ALA A 32 39.97 -54.21 14.77
CA ALA A 32 41.06 -55.05 14.22
C ALA A 32 42.38 -54.25 14.16
N LEU A 33 42.34 -52.96 13.83
CA LEU A 33 43.57 -52.15 13.79
C LEU A 33 44.13 -51.86 15.19
N LEU A 34 43.26 -51.62 16.18
CA LEU A 34 43.68 -51.44 17.59
C LEU A 34 44.21 -52.74 18.23
N GLY A 35 43.62 -53.88 17.89
CA GLY A 35 44.07 -55.16 18.33
C GLY A 35 45.47 -55.54 17.76
N GLY A 36 45.69 -55.26 16.46
CA GLY A 36 46.96 -55.44 15.78
C GLY A 36 48.11 -54.59 16.35
N PHE A 37 47.79 -53.34 16.72
CA PHE A 37 48.74 -52.39 17.33
C PHE A 37 49.16 -52.83 18.76
N PHE A 38 48.26 -53.46 19.52
CA PHE A 38 48.55 -53.93 20.87
C PHE A 38 49.39 -55.17 20.87
N LEU A 39 49.24 -56.07 19.88
CA LEU A 39 50.05 -57.27 19.73
C LEU A 39 51.45 -56.95 19.20
N TYR A 40 51.63 -55.91 18.43
CA TYR A 40 52.95 -55.50 17.90
C TYR A 40 53.87 -54.95 19.02
N LYS A 41 53.30 -54.27 20.02
CA LYS A 41 54.05 -53.70 21.16
C LYS A 41 54.55 -54.71 22.17
N LYS A 42 54.12 -56.02 22.11
CA LYS A 42 54.48 -57.05 23.09
C LYS A 42 55.67 -57.89 22.70
N LYS A 43 56.30 -57.62 21.55
CA LYS A 43 57.37 -58.54 21.01
C LYS A 43 58.79 -57.98 21.03
N THR A 44 59.07 -56.90 21.73
CA THR A 44 60.43 -56.38 21.88
C THR A 44 60.77 -56.10 23.34
N SER A 45 61.06 -57.18 24.09
CA SER A 45 61.90 -57.08 25.28
C SER A 45 62.44 -58.45 25.60
N SER A 46 63.70 -58.71 25.26
CA SER A 46 64.68 -59.52 26.05
C SER A 46 65.91 -59.80 25.20
N GLN A 47 66.95 -59.11 25.46
CA GLN A 47 68.24 -59.79 25.45
C GLN A 47 69.23 -59.13 26.45
N LYS A 48 69.48 -59.86 27.49
CA LYS A 48 70.51 -59.63 28.50
C LYS A 48 71.82 -60.22 27.90
N SER A 49 72.86 -59.46 27.91
CA SER A 49 74.21 -60.11 27.83
C SER A 49 75.14 -59.49 28.84
N GLN A 50 75.80 -60.38 29.54
CA GLN A 50 76.64 -60.28 30.68
C GLN A 50 78.14 -60.21 30.18
N GLY A 51 78.92 -59.46 30.92
CA GLY A 51 80.38 -59.71 30.91
C GLY A 51 81.18 -58.52 30.47
N ASP A 52 81.95 -57.94 31.17
CA ASP A 52 83.32 -58.17 31.59
C ASP A 52 83.84 -56.92 32.32
N GLN A 53 84.44 -57.16 33.44
CA GLN A 53 85.09 -56.05 34.21
C GLN A 53 86.51 -55.88 33.68
N SER A 54 86.75 -54.70 33.12
CA SER A 54 88.10 -54.19 33.02
C SER A 54 88.19 -52.87 33.76
N VAL A 55 89.03 -52.85 34.76
CA VAL A 55 89.31 -51.62 35.54
C VAL A 55 90.27 -50.78 34.69
N SER A 56 89.76 -49.70 34.15
CA SER A 56 90.55 -48.68 33.50
C SER A 56 90.67 -47.48 34.44
N THR A 57 91.86 -47.22 34.86
CA THR A 57 92.23 -46.00 35.60
C THR A 57 92.22 -44.80 34.64
N ALA A 58 91.33 -43.81 34.87
CA ALA A 58 91.32 -42.61 34.12
C ALA A 58 91.88 -41.48 34.96
N THR A 59 92.79 -40.76 34.39
CA THR A 59 93.33 -39.49 34.93
C THR A 59 92.27 -38.41 34.92
N VAL A 60 91.92 -37.86 36.06
CA VAL A 60 90.94 -36.79 36.17
C VAL A 60 91.57 -35.51 35.58
N LYS A 61 91.10 -35.09 34.43
CA LYS A 61 91.31 -33.80 33.85
C LYS A 61 90.13 -32.87 34.22
N ARG A 62 90.43 -31.78 34.85
CA ARG A 62 89.43 -30.73 34.98
C ARG A 62 89.15 -30.10 33.62
N THR A 63 88.01 -30.33 33.08
CA THR A 63 87.56 -29.69 31.87
C THR A 63 86.24 -29.02 32.20
N ASP A 64 86.13 -27.72 31.80
CA ASP A 64 84.85 -27.02 31.87
C ASP A 64 83.92 -27.65 30.84
N ILE A 65 82.81 -28.14 31.34
CA ILE A 65 81.72 -28.65 30.50
C ILE A 65 80.73 -27.52 30.27
N SER A 66 80.80 -26.95 29.09
CA SER A 66 79.73 -26.04 28.62
C SER A 66 78.63 -26.93 27.99
N SER A 67 77.50 -26.97 28.58
CA SER A 67 76.33 -27.61 27.98
C SER A 67 75.52 -26.51 27.29
N GLU A 68 75.57 -26.43 25.98
CA GLU A 68 74.69 -25.62 25.19
C GLU A 68 73.38 -26.39 25.02
N LEU A 69 72.31 -25.83 25.61
CA LEU A 69 70.96 -26.29 25.36
C LEU A 69 70.32 -25.46 24.23
N THR A 70 70.33 -26.02 23.08
CA THR A 70 69.61 -25.44 21.93
C THR A 70 68.17 -25.96 21.97
N ALA A 71 67.25 -25.04 22.25
CA ALA A 71 65.84 -25.30 22.12
C ALA A 71 65.31 -24.59 20.88
N SER A 72 64.68 -25.30 19.97
CA SER A 72 63.90 -24.70 18.88
C SER A 72 62.43 -24.72 19.29
N SER A 73 61.78 -23.57 19.25
CA SER A 73 60.35 -23.45 19.45
C SER A 73 59.73 -22.76 18.21
N SER A 74 58.63 -23.27 17.79
CA SER A 74 57.81 -22.61 16.81
C SER A 74 56.76 -21.78 17.52
N LEU A 75 56.65 -20.51 17.14
CA LEU A 75 55.57 -19.62 17.55
C LEU A 75 54.40 -19.88 16.63
N SER A 76 53.26 -20.20 17.19
CA SER A 76 51.98 -20.22 16.48
C SER A 76 51.09 -19.15 17.05
N PRO A 77 50.27 -18.53 16.24
CA PRO A 77 49.31 -17.52 16.73
C PRO A 77 48.36 -18.15 17.73
N LYS A 78 48.02 -17.40 18.77
CA LYS A 78 47.10 -17.87 19.83
C LYS A 78 45.69 -18.12 19.28
N ASP A 79 45.25 -17.27 18.38
CA ASP A 79 43.96 -17.35 17.71
C ASP A 79 44.17 -16.99 16.22
N THR A 80 43.49 -17.65 15.34
CA THR A 80 43.39 -17.38 13.90
C THR A 80 41.94 -17.32 13.53
N TYR A 81 41.61 -16.34 12.70
CA TYR A 81 40.26 -16.18 12.15
C TYR A 81 40.34 -16.24 10.63
N GLU A 82 39.55 -17.10 10.06
CA GLU A 82 39.31 -17.14 8.62
C GLU A 82 38.08 -16.28 8.30
N VAL A 83 38.29 -15.25 7.50
CA VAL A 83 37.20 -14.35 7.05
C VAL A 83 36.79 -14.81 5.67
N THR A 84 35.53 -15.29 5.56
CA THR A 84 34.94 -15.76 4.30
C THR A 84 33.78 -14.89 3.93
N SER A 85 33.59 -14.65 2.62
CA SER A 85 32.41 -13.98 2.10
C SER A 85 31.19 -14.90 2.20
N LEU A 86 30.02 -14.33 2.51
CA LEU A 86 28.72 -15.00 2.42
C LEU A 86 28.11 -14.86 1.01
N VAL A 87 28.65 -13.94 0.19
CA VAL A 87 28.15 -13.65 -1.16
C VAL A 87 29.26 -13.92 -2.20
N GLU A 88 28.83 -14.24 -3.41
CA GLU A 88 29.72 -14.38 -4.58
C GLU A 88 29.68 -13.08 -5.40
N GLY A 89 30.85 -12.65 -5.91
CA GLY A 89 30.95 -11.46 -6.74
C GLY A 89 32.38 -11.02 -6.99
N GLU A 90 32.54 -9.99 -7.81
CA GLU A 90 33.83 -9.36 -8.09
C GLU A 90 34.25 -8.49 -6.91
N VAL A 91 35.49 -8.64 -6.43
CA VAL A 91 36.05 -7.78 -5.40
C VAL A 91 36.47 -6.45 -6.05
N ILE A 92 35.76 -5.37 -5.71
CA ILE A 92 36.00 -4.02 -6.25
C ILE A 92 36.96 -3.22 -5.38
N GLU A 93 37.14 -3.58 -4.11
CA GLU A 93 38.00 -2.89 -3.16
C GLU A 93 38.62 -3.87 -2.18
N ALA A 94 39.95 -3.78 -2.00
CA ALA A 94 40.72 -4.50 -1.01
C ALA A 94 41.79 -3.55 -0.46
N ASN A 95 41.56 -2.96 0.71
CA ASN A 95 42.38 -1.84 1.26
C ASN A 95 43.42 -2.32 2.31
N PHE A 96 43.94 -3.53 2.16
CA PHE A 96 44.97 -4.07 3.06
C PHE A 96 45.87 -5.06 2.31
N GLU A 97 47.11 -5.21 2.82
CA GLU A 97 48.09 -6.14 2.30
C GLU A 97 48.52 -7.15 3.39
N GLU A 98 49.20 -8.20 2.96
CA GLU A 98 49.80 -9.18 3.89
C GLU A 98 50.78 -8.48 4.85
N GLY A 99 50.57 -8.64 6.14
CA GLY A 99 51.37 -8.00 7.18
C GLY A 99 50.76 -6.72 7.80
N ASP A 100 49.66 -6.22 7.28
CA ASP A 100 48.95 -5.08 7.83
C ASP A 100 48.26 -5.38 9.15
N VAL A 101 48.10 -4.36 9.96
CA VAL A 101 47.30 -4.41 11.19
C VAL A 101 45.92 -3.88 10.87
N VAL A 102 44.90 -4.69 11.10
CA VAL A 102 43.49 -4.31 10.91
C VAL A 102 42.79 -4.13 12.24
N GLU A 103 41.93 -3.14 12.32
CA GLU A 103 41.10 -2.86 13.49
C GLU A 103 39.74 -3.57 13.36
N LYS A 104 39.11 -3.88 14.48
CA LYS A 104 37.78 -4.46 14.48
C LYS A 104 36.78 -3.52 13.79
N GLY A 105 36.01 -4.07 12.84
CA GLY A 105 35.04 -3.29 12.04
C GLY A 105 35.67 -2.58 10.82
N GLN A 106 37.00 -2.66 10.63
CA GLN A 106 37.64 -2.14 9.43
C GLN A 106 37.18 -2.92 8.21
N VAL A 107 36.80 -2.22 7.12
CA VAL A 107 36.44 -2.85 5.84
C VAL A 107 37.67 -3.51 5.24
N LEU A 108 37.58 -4.82 4.99
CA LEU A 108 38.61 -5.63 4.36
C LEU A 108 38.38 -5.74 2.86
N TYR A 109 37.20 -6.16 2.49
CA TYR A 109 36.81 -6.31 1.10
C TYR A 109 35.44 -5.66 0.87
N ARG A 110 35.29 -5.11 -0.33
CA ARG A 110 34.00 -4.72 -0.87
C ARG A 110 33.78 -5.48 -2.17
N ILE A 111 32.66 -6.15 -2.24
CA ILE A 111 32.23 -6.93 -3.41
C ILE A 111 31.27 -6.06 -4.22
N ASP A 112 31.23 -6.24 -5.53
CA ASP A 112 30.29 -5.50 -6.39
C ASP A 112 28.85 -5.83 -6.01
N ALA A 113 28.14 -4.81 -5.51
CA ALA A 113 26.76 -4.86 -5.04
C ALA A 113 25.73 -4.35 -6.07
N SER A 114 26.16 -4.09 -7.31
CA SER A 114 25.30 -3.43 -8.31
C SER A 114 23.97 -4.17 -8.59
N SER A 115 23.95 -5.50 -8.48
CA SER A 115 22.73 -6.29 -8.63
C SER A 115 21.79 -6.13 -7.43
N ILE A 116 22.33 -6.14 -6.21
CA ILE A 116 21.53 -6.01 -4.98
C ILE A 116 21.06 -4.56 -4.79
N ASP A 117 21.80 -3.57 -5.26
CA ASP A 117 21.37 -2.17 -5.27
C ASP A 117 20.09 -1.97 -6.12
N SER A 118 20.00 -2.68 -7.24
CA SER A 118 18.78 -2.72 -8.06
C SER A 118 17.61 -3.37 -7.31
N ASP A 119 17.86 -4.46 -6.58
CA ASP A 119 16.87 -5.15 -5.76
C ASP A 119 16.43 -4.27 -4.59
N LEU A 120 17.35 -3.55 -3.94
CA LEU A 120 17.06 -2.58 -2.89
C LEU A 120 16.16 -1.46 -3.40
N SER A 121 16.48 -0.88 -4.55
CA SER A 121 15.65 0.16 -5.20
C SER A 121 14.24 -0.38 -5.52
N SER A 122 14.16 -1.63 -5.98
CA SER A 122 12.89 -2.30 -6.27
C SER A 122 12.07 -2.57 -5.00
N ALA A 123 12.73 -2.98 -3.91
CA ALA A 123 12.11 -3.19 -2.61
C ALA A 123 11.59 -1.88 -2.02
N GLN A 124 12.38 -0.78 -2.09
CA GLN A 124 11.96 0.56 -1.67
C GLN A 124 10.73 1.05 -2.45
N THR A 125 10.73 0.85 -3.78
CA THR A 125 9.59 1.20 -4.63
C THR A 125 8.35 0.39 -4.27
N SER A 126 8.52 -0.91 -3.96
CA SER A 126 7.43 -1.79 -3.54
C SER A 126 6.85 -1.35 -2.20
N LEU A 127 7.70 -0.98 -1.25
CA LEU A 127 7.30 -0.44 0.05
C LEU A 127 6.49 0.86 -0.11
N GLN A 128 6.96 1.78 -0.96
CA GLN A 128 6.25 3.04 -1.21
C GLN A 128 4.85 2.78 -1.78
N ARG A 129 4.72 1.87 -2.75
CA ARG A 129 3.41 1.50 -3.33
C ARG A 129 2.49 0.82 -2.30
N ALA A 130 3.05 -0.01 -1.43
CA ALA A 130 2.27 -0.64 -0.37
C ALA A 130 1.73 0.40 0.63
N LYS A 131 2.53 1.40 1.03
CA LYS A 131 2.09 2.53 1.87
C LYS A 131 0.96 3.33 1.22
N GLU A 132 1.08 3.64 -0.07
CA GLU A 132 0.04 4.33 -0.83
C GLU A 132 -1.25 3.50 -0.92
N SER A 133 -1.12 2.18 -1.06
CA SER A 133 -2.27 1.25 -1.07
C SER A 133 -3.01 1.26 0.27
N VAL A 134 -2.30 1.21 1.40
CA VAL A 134 -2.88 1.31 2.75
C VAL A 134 -3.63 2.62 2.91
N GLN A 135 -3.00 3.75 2.55
CA GLN A 135 -3.64 5.06 2.65
C GLN A 135 -4.93 5.13 1.81
N THR A 136 -4.90 4.56 0.61
CA THR A 136 -6.05 4.53 -0.30
C THR A 136 -7.18 3.68 0.28
N ALA A 137 -6.87 2.47 0.78
CA ALA A 137 -7.85 1.58 1.39
C ALA A 137 -8.47 2.18 2.65
N GLN A 138 -7.65 2.78 3.52
CA GLN A 138 -8.12 3.47 4.74
C GLN A 138 -9.03 4.67 4.40
N SER A 139 -8.66 5.45 3.38
CA SER A 139 -9.48 6.59 2.93
C SER A 139 -10.83 6.12 2.37
N ALA A 140 -10.84 5.04 1.60
CA ALA A 140 -12.06 4.45 1.08
C ALA A 140 -12.95 3.92 2.22
N TYR A 141 -12.39 3.18 3.17
CA TYR A 141 -13.13 2.68 4.34
C TYR A 141 -13.71 3.82 5.19
N ALA A 142 -12.91 4.86 5.45
CA ALA A 142 -13.37 6.04 6.20
C ALA A 142 -14.48 6.80 5.46
N GLY A 143 -14.36 6.96 4.14
CA GLY A 143 -15.36 7.60 3.29
C GLY A 143 -16.69 6.87 3.31
N GLU A 144 -16.67 5.54 3.13
CA GLU A 144 -17.91 4.74 3.14
C GLU A 144 -18.51 4.59 4.54
N THR A 145 -17.68 4.54 5.58
CA THR A 145 -18.15 4.60 6.98
C THR A 145 -18.86 5.91 7.27
N ALA A 146 -18.34 7.03 6.79
CA ALA A 146 -18.97 8.34 6.96
C ALA A 146 -20.29 8.44 6.16
N ARG A 147 -20.35 7.85 4.96
CA ARG A 147 -21.53 7.84 4.08
C ARG A 147 -22.74 7.16 4.72
N ILE A 148 -22.55 6.08 5.47
CA ILE A 148 -23.61 5.34 6.16
C ILE A 148 -23.48 5.43 7.69
N ALA A 149 -22.88 6.54 8.19
CA ALA A 149 -22.70 6.73 9.63
C ALA A 149 -24.02 6.65 10.39
N GLY A 150 -24.04 5.83 11.45
CA GLY A 150 -25.26 5.56 12.21
C GLY A 150 -26.28 4.71 11.44
N ASN A 151 -25.86 3.92 10.47
CA ASN A 151 -26.68 3.14 9.55
C ASN A 151 -27.71 4.01 8.78
N THR A 152 -27.36 5.26 8.50
CA THR A 152 -28.25 6.22 7.86
C THR A 152 -27.64 6.74 6.58
N TYR A 153 -28.39 6.67 5.48
CA TYR A 153 -28.02 7.26 4.20
C TYR A 153 -28.55 8.69 4.08
N ARG A 154 -27.70 9.60 3.56
CA ARG A 154 -27.97 11.03 3.55
C ARG A 154 -28.10 11.62 2.15
N SER A 155 -28.84 12.73 2.05
CA SER A 155 -29.04 13.45 0.79
C SER A 155 -27.77 14.13 0.30
N THR A 156 -27.53 14.06 -1.01
CA THR A 156 -26.45 14.80 -1.68
C THR A 156 -26.88 16.16 -2.21
N ALA A 157 -28.21 16.43 -2.24
CA ALA A 157 -28.79 17.67 -2.73
C ALA A 157 -29.97 18.14 -1.83
N SER A 158 -30.41 19.37 -2.04
CA SER A 158 -31.57 19.96 -1.35
C SER A 158 -32.73 20.14 -2.32
N GLY A 159 -33.96 19.99 -1.84
CA GLY A 159 -35.19 20.20 -2.61
C GLY A 159 -36.39 19.48 -2.02
N TYR A 160 -37.56 19.71 -2.59
CA TYR A 160 -38.77 18.98 -2.27
C TYR A 160 -38.79 17.64 -2.98
N ILE A 161 -39.21 16.58 -2.31
CA ILE A 161 -39.38 15.24 -2.90
C ILE A 161 -40.65 15.26 -3.76
N LYS A 162 -40.47 15.23 -5.07
CA LYS A 162 -41.55 15.17 -6.04
C LYS A 162 -42.08 13.77 -6.24
N THR A 163 -41.19 12.83 -6.35
CA THR A 163 -41.50 11.40 -6.53
C THR A 163 -40.51 10.56 -5.73
N LEU A 164 -40.98 9.56 -5.01
CA LEU A 164 -40.19 8.65 -4.21
C LEU A 164 -40.21 7.26 -4.85
N TYR A 165 -39.04 6.70 -5.11
CA TYR A 165 -38.88 5.42 -5.82
C TYR A 165 -38.55 4.24 -4.91
N ILE A 166 -38.22 4.48 -3.64
CA ILE A 166 -37.82 3.46 -2.67
C ILE A 166 -38.85 3.32 -1.55
N LYS A 167 -38.86 2.18 -0.93
CA LYS A 167 -39.71 1.86 0.24
C LYS A 167 -38.95 1.00 1.25
N GLU A 168 -39.50 0.86 2.44
CA GLU A 168 -39.00 -0.03 3.47
C GLU A 168 -38.92 -1.48 2.98
N GLY A 169 -37.83 -2.18 3.30
CA GLY A 169 -37.55 -3.55 2.85
C GLY A 169 -36.89 -3.65 1.47
N ASP A 170 -36.78 -2.54 0.72
CA ASP A 170 -36.08 -2.56 -0.57
C ASP A 170 -34.56 -2.72 -0.38
N LYS A 171 -33.95 -3.38 -1.36
CA LYS A 171 -32.49 -3.46 -1.46
C LYS A 171 -32.00 -2.45 -2.49
N VAL A 172 -31.15 -1.57 -2.04
CA VAL A 172 -30.58 -0.49 -2.87
C VAL A 172 -29.09 -0.74 -3.10
N ASN A 173 -28.63 -0.44 -4.30
CA ASN A 173 -27.24 -0.49 -4.72
C ASN A 173 -26.86 0.81 -5.43
N SER A 174 -25.60 0.92 -5.83
CA SER A 174 -25.13 2.10 -6.58
C SER A 174 -26.00 2.33 -7.83
N GLY A 175 -26.46 3.57 -8.03
CA GLY A 175 -27.32 3.98 -9.13
C GLY A 175 -28.81 3.73 -8.91
N THR A 176 -29.24 3.10 -7.80
CA THR A 176 -30.66 3.00 -7.46
C THR A 176 -31.26 4.39 -7.26
N LYS A 177 -32.31 4.73 -7.99
CA LYS A 177 -33.04 6.00 -7.84
C LYS A 177 -33.73 6.02 -6.48
N ILE A 178 -33.50 7.12 -5.73
CA ILE A 178 -34.15 7.36 -4.43
C ILE A 178 -35.39 8.20 -4.63
N ALA A 179 -35.21 9.40 -5.18
CA ALA A 179 -36.27 10.38 -5.35
C ALA A 179 -35.95 11.39 -6.45
N ASP A 180 -36.97 11.95 -7.07
CA ASP A 180 -36.84 13.19 -7.84
C ASP A 180 -37.02 14.39 -6.91
N LEU A 181 -36.02 15.27 -6.89
CA LEU A 181 -36.06 16.54 -6.15
C LEU A 181 -36.42 17.69 -7.06
N TYR A 182 -37.21 18.56 -6.52
CA TYR A 182 -37.65 19.81 -7.17
C TYR A 182 -37.65 20.95 -6.17
N ASP A 183 -37.07 22.10 -6.55
CA ASP A 183 -37.15 23.34 -5.76
C ASP A 183 -37.29 24.52 -6.73
N ASP A 184 -38.49 25.09 -6.75
CA ASP A 184 -38.84 26.23 -7.54
C ASP A 184 -38.98 27.51 -6.71
N SER A 185 -38.61 27.50 -5.44
CA SER A 185 -38.64 28.70 -4.57
C SER A 185 -37.83 29.86 -5.14
N VAL A 186 -36.79 29.51 -5.91
CA VAL A 186 -36.01 30.45 -6.74
C VAL A 186 -35.96 29.87 -8.15
N MET A 187 -36.28 30.70 -9.13
CA MET A 187 -36.22 30.33 -10.53
C MET A 187 -35.07 31.07 -11.22
N LYS A 188 -34.46 30.38 -12.18
CA LYS A 188 -33.36 30.92 -13.00
C LYS A 188 -33.87 31.14 -14.41
N ILE A 189 -33.69 32.33 -14.93
CA ILE A 189 -33.95 32.66 -16.33
C ILE A 189 -32.63 32.99 -17.01
N THR A 190 -32.38 32.38 -18.17
CA THR A 190 -31.20 32.67 -19.00
C THR A 190 -31.68 33.33 -20.28
N ALA A 191 -31.22 34.55 -20.53
CA ALA A 191 -31.58 35.35 -21.70
C ALA A 191 -30.32 35.82 -22.44
N PRO A 192 -30.36 35.89 -23.78
CA PRO A 192 -29.23 36.35 -24.59
C PRO A 192 -29.23 37.89 -24.71
N PHE A 193 -28.10 38.52 -24.40
CA PHE A 193 -27.81 39.93 -24.61
C PHE A 193 -26.77 40.09 -25.71
N LEU A 194 -26.79 41.22 -26.42
CA LEU A 194 -25.71 41.51 -27.38
C LEU A 194 -24.37 41.50 -26.68
N SER A 195 -23.34 40.93 -27.33
CA SER A 195 -22.03 40.73 -26.71
C SER A 195 -21.43 42.00 -26.11
N GLY A 196 -21.66 43.17 -26.77
CA GLY A 196 -21.21 44.47 -26.27
C GLY A 196 -21.97 44.92 -25.01
N GLU A 197 -23.28 44.70 -24.96
CA GLU A 197 -24.12 45.01 -23.80
C GLU A 197 -23.82 44.09 -22.62
N ALA A 198 -23.69 42.78 -22.89
CA ALA A 198 -23.33 41.79 -21.86
C ALA A 198 -21.95 42.04 -21.22
N ALA A 199 -21.07 42.79 -21.90
CA ALA A 199 -19.75 43.14 -21.35
C ALA A 199 -19.85 44.26 -20.26
N GLU A 200 -20.96 45.00 -20.19
CA GLU A 200 -21.23 46.03 -19.19
C GLU A 200 -22.02 45.48 -18.00
N ILE A 201 -22.67 44.29 -18.16
CA ILE A 201 -23.46 43.63 -17.12
C ILE A 201 -22.53 42.85 -16.18
N ASN A 202 -22.72 43.02 -14.87
CA ASN A 202 -21.93 42.34 -13.84
C ASN A 202 -22.79 41.39 -13.00
N VAL A 203 -22.14 40.40 -12.44
CA VAL A 203 -22.77 39.54 -11.42
C VAL A 203 -23.10 40.37 -10.20
N GLY A 204 -24.36 40.28 -9.76
CA GLY A 204 -24.91 41.07 -8.66
C GLY A 204 -25.77 42.24 -9.10
N ASP A 205 -25.78 42.60 -10.38
CA ASP A 205 -26.64 43.66 -10.92
C ASP A 205 -28.13 43.30 -10.79
N GLU A 206 -28.97 44.33 -10.56
CA GLU A 206 -30.41 44.17 -10.47
C GLU A 206 -31.01 44.01 -11.87
N ALA A 207 -31.90 43.05 -12.02
CA ALA A 207 -32.57 42.75 -13.27
C ALA A 207 -34.10 42.92 -13.12
N ALA A 208 -34.71 43.50 -14.12
CA ALA A 208 -36.16 43.51 -14.27
C ALA A 208 -36.56 42.39 -15.23
N VAL A 209 -37.35 41.43 -14.76
CA VAL A 209 -37.89 40.32 -15.54
C VAL A 209 -39.38 40.55 -15.79
N ILE A 210 -39.77 40.67 -17.03
CA ILE A 210 -41.14 40.93 -17.47
C ILE A 210 -41.73 39.67 -18.06
N LEU A 211 -42.78 39.15 -17.43
CA LEU A 211 -43.50 37.96 -17.90
C LEU A 211 -44.30 38.28 -19.15
N GLU A 212 -44.14 37.48 -20.20
CA GLU A 212 -44.79 37.70 -21.50
C GLU A 212 -46.34 37.59 -21.43
N ASP A 213 -46.83 36.63 -20.67
CA ASP A 213 -48.27 36.35 -20.58
C ASP A 213 -49.04 37.44 -19.81
N THR A 214 -48.45 37.97 -18.74
CA THR A 214 -49.16 38.90 -17.83
C THR A 214 -48.65 40.32 -17.90
N GLY A 215 -47.46 40.56 -18.44
CA GLY A 215 -46.77 41.83 -18.37
C GLY A 215 -46.31 42.20 -16.96
N GLU A 216 -46.38 41.28 -16.00
CA GLU A 216 -45.92 41.50 -14.63
C GLU A 216 -44.40 41.60 -14.59
N GLN A 217 -43.89 42.57 -13.84
CA GLN A 217 -42.47 42.76 -13.63
C GLN A 217 -42.06 42.20 -12.29
N ILE A 218 -41.05 41.35 -12.30
CA ILE A 218 -40.43 40.71 -11.14
C ILE A 218 -38.96 41.16 -11.05
N SER A 219 -38.48 41.50 -9.86
CA SER A 219 -37.08 41.84 -9.63
C SER A 219 -36.25 40.55 -9.51
N GLY A 220 -35.10 40.55 -10.15
CA GLY A 220 -34.11 39.46 -10.08
C GLY A 220 -32.69 39.99 -9.87
N THR A 221 -31.75 39.10 -9.72
CA THR A 221 -30.32 39.41 -9.60
C THR A 221 -29.53 38.62 -10.60
N VAL A 222 -28.62 39.26 -11.29
CA VAL A 222 -27.69 38.60 -12.21
C VAL A 222 -26.75 37.68 -11.43
N THR A 223 -26.74 36.40 -11.76
CA THR A 223 -25.87 35.40 -11.09
C THR A 223 -24.75 34.87 -11.98
N VAL A 224 -24.96 34.88 -13.30
CA VAL A 224 -23.95 34.43 -14.28
C VAL A 224 -24.00 35.30 -15.51
N VAL A 225 -22.85 35.78 -15.96
CA VAL A 225 -22.65 36.36 -17.30
C VAL A 225 -21.70 35.40 -18.05
N SER A 226 -22.21 34.82 -19.14
CA SER A 226 -21.41 33.87 -19.95
C SER A 226 -20.22 34.57 -20.60
N SER A 227 -19.06 33.99 -20.51
CA SER A 227 -17.87 34.41 -21.27
C SER A 227 -17.90 33.93 -22.72
N MET A 228 -18.76 32.95 -23.03
CA MET A 228 -18.87 32.37 -24.39
C MET A 228 -19.86 33.17 -25.23
N GLU A 229 -19.50 33.49 -26.46
CA GLU A 229 -20.37 34.11 -27.45
C GLU A 229 -21.10 33.05 -28.24
N GLU A 230 -22.38 33.28 -28.48
CA GLU A 230 -23.24 32.47 -29.33
C GLU A 230 -23.79 33.33 -30.48
N THR A 231 -24.10 32.68 -31.58
CA THR A 231 -24.70 33.38 -32.72
C THR A 231 -26.21 33.17 -32.72
N LEU A 232 -26.95 34.22 -32.51
CA LEU A 232 -28.41 34.19 -32.61
C LEU A 232 -28.85 34.19 -34.07
N SER A 233 -30.10 33.78 -34.35
CA SER A 233 -30.70 33.85 -35.68
C SER A 233 -30.57 35.29 -36.26
N GLY A 234 -30.02 35.38 -37.47
CA GLY A 234 -29.68 36.67 -38.11
C GLY A 234 -28.22 37.12 -37.90
N GLY A 235 -27.35 36.29 -37.33
CA GLY A 235 -25.90 36.54 -37.26
C GLY A 235 -25.42 37.46 -36.16
N ARG A 236 -26.32 37.83 -35.22
CA ARG A 236 -25.94 38.64 -34.05
C ARG A 236 -25.17 37.84 -33.01
N LEU A 237 -24.08 38.37 -32.52
CA LEU A 237 -23.30 37.77 -31.43
C LEU A 237 -23.89 38.17 -30.09
N VAL A 238 -24.18 37.18 -29.26
CA VAL A 238 -24.81 37.37 -27.95
C VAL A 238 -24.01 36.57 -26.89
N LYS A 239 -24.17 36.99 -25.65
CA LYS A 239 -23.75 36.24 -24.46
C LYS A 239 -24.97 35.99 -23.58
N ASN A 240 -25.05 34.83 -23.01
CA ASN A 240 -26.13 34.44 -22.11
C ASN A 240 -25.90 35.03 -20.72
N VAL A 241 -26.92 35.73 -20.19
CA VAL A 241 -26.97 36.23 -18.84
C VAL A 241 -28.04 35.47 -18.07
N THR A 242 -27.66 34.92 -16.90
CA THR A 242 -28.58 34.19 -16.03
C THR A 242 -28.98 35.08 -14.85
N VAL A 243 -30.25 35.21 -14.65
CA VAL A 243 -30.87 35.99 -13.56
C VAL A 243 -31.62 35.03 -12.65
N GLU A 244 -31.45 35.18 -11.35
CA GLU A 244 -32.25 34.51 -10.32
C GLU A 244 -33.37 35.40 -9.86
N VAL A 245 -34.59 34.85 -9.77
CA VAL A 245 -35.79 35.51 -9.25
C VAL A 245 -36.43 34.64 -8.17
N SER A 246 -36.96 35.28 -7.13
CA SER A 246 -37.81 34.58 -6.16
C SER A 246 -39.15 34.23 -6.82
N ASN A 247 -39.61 33.01 -6.69
CA ASN A 247 -40.89 32.57 -7.22
C ASN A 247 -42.03 32.96 -6.25
N PRO A 248 -42.93 33.88 -6.63
CA PRO A 248 -44.08 34.22 -5.81
C PRO A 248 -45.16 33.12 -5.76
N GLY A 249 -44.91 31.97 -6.43
CA GLY A 249 -45.84 30.84 -6.48
C GLY A 249 -46.58 30.68 -7.80
N GLY A 250 -46.18 31.41 -8.85
CA GLY A 250 -46.83 31.37 -10.18
C GLY A 250 -45.87 31.08 -11.34
N LEU A 251 -44.57 31.11 -11.13
CA LEU A 251 -43.61 30.86 -12.18
C LEU A 251 -43.45 29.35 -12.40
N THR A 252 -43.46 28.95 -13.66
CA THR A 252 -43.21 27.59 -14.09
C THR A 252 -42.08 27.53 -15.13
N THR A 253 -41.60 26.37 -15.46
CA THR A 253 -40.58 26.16 -16.51
C THR A 253 -41.08 26.52 -17.91
N ASP A 254 -42.40 26.61 -18.11
CA ASP A 254 -43.06 27.00 -19.39
C ASP A 254 -43.28 28.49 -19.50
N THR A 255 -43.06 29.26 -18.42
CA THR A 255 -43.22 30.72 -18.42
C THR A 255 -42.09 31.33 -19.22
N ALA A 256 -42.45 32.17 -20.22
CA ALA A 256 -41.53 32.99 -21.00
C ALA A 256 -41.42 34.39 -20.42
N ALA A 257 -40.25 34.97 -20.46
CA ALA A 257 -40.05 36.33 -19.98
C ALA A 257 -38.90 37.03 -20.71
N SER A 258 -39.02 38.37 -20.80
CA SER A 258 -37.93 39.24 -21.22
C SER A 258 -37.16 39.75 -20.01
N VAL A 259 -35.86 39.97 -20.18
CA VAL A 259 -34.95 40.42 -19.12
C VAL A 259 -34.34 41.75 -19.49
N THR A 260 -34.36 42.68 -18.54
CA THR A 260 -33.70 43.97 -18.68
C THR A 260 -32.72 44.18 -17.53
N VAL A 261 -31.46 44.51 -17.84
CA VAL A 261 -30.38 44.77 -16.87
C VAL A 261 -29.75 46.11 -17.26
N ASP A 262 -29.63 47.03 -16.33
CA ASP A 262 -29.05 48.39 -16.55
C ASP A 262 -29.54 49.12 -17.80
N GLY A 263 -30.80 48.88 -18.18
CA GLY A 263 -31.44 49.48 -19.36
C GLY A 263 -31.19 48.70 -20.67
N PHE A 264 -30.37 47.68 -20.67
CA PHE A 264 -30.21 46.75 -21.80
C PHE A 264 -31.33 45.71 -21.76
N VAL A 265 -31.97 45.49 -22.88
CA VAL A 265 -33.05 44.50 -23.03
C VAL A 265 -32.50 43.27 -23.74
N CYS A 266 -32.83 42.06 -23.26
CA CYS A 266 -32.43 40.84 -23.89
C CYS A 266 -32.84 40.76 -25.37
N SER A 267 -32.03 40.10 -26.17
CA SER A 267 -32.25 39.95 -27.63
C SER A 267 -33.31 38.90 -28.01
N ALA A 268 -33.67 38.04 -27.08
CA ALA A 268 -34.74 37.06 -27.16
C ALA A 268 -35.23 36.70 -25.75
N GLU A 269 -36.46 36.22 -25.67
CA GLU A 269 -37.06 35.74 -24.42
C GLU A 269 -36.30 34.52 -23.89
N GLY A 270 -36.26 34.43 -22.55
CA GLY A 270 -35.78 33.25 -21.84
C GLY A 270 -36.93 32.46 -21.24
N THR A 271 -36.66 31.23 -20.87
CA THR A 271 -37.57 30.40 -20.06
C THR A 271 -36.94 30.11 -18.72
N PHE A 272 -37.78 29.90 -17.72
CA PHE A 272 -37.32 29.62 -16.38
C PHE A 272 -36.91 28.19 -16.20
N LYS A 273 -35.98 28.00 -15.30
CA LYS A 273 -35.57 26.68 -14.74
C LYS A 273 -35.69 26.75 -13.23
N ALA A 274 -36.16 25.68 -12.61
CA ALA A 274 -36.16 25.56 -11.16
C ALA A 274 -34.74 25.60 -10.60
N LYS A 275 -34.58 26.06 -9.37
CA LYS A 275 -33.32 26.07 -8.64
C LYS A 275 -32.73 24.64 -8.54
N THR A 276 -33.57 23.69 -8.25
CA THR A 276 -33.20 22.25 -8.23
C THR A 276 -34.23 21.44 -9.03
N GLU A 277 -33.75 20.69 -9.98
CA GLU A 277 -34.48 19.60 -10.64
C GLU A 277 -33.49 18.50 -10.91
N THR A 278 -33.45 17.51 -10.02
CA THR A 278 -32.48 16.43 -10.08
C THR A 278 -33.04 15.15 -9.49
N THR A 279 -32.52 14.00 -9.96
CA THR A 279 -32.82 12.72 -9.37
C THR A 279 -31.72 12.34 -8.37
N LEU A 280 -32.11 12.14 -7.12
CA LEU A 280 -31.24 11.52 -6.13
C LEU A 280 -31.10 10.03 -6.45
N SER A 281 -29.87 9.58 -6.51
CA SER A 281 -29.55 8.16 -6.65
C SER A 281 -28.59 7.72 -5.53
N VAL A 282 -28.61 6.44 -5.24
CA VAL A 282 -27.66 5.85 -4.28
C VAL A 282 -26.26 5.89 -4.86
N GLU A 283 -25.34 6.47 -4.13
CA GLU A 283 -23.92 6.54 -4.47
C GLU A 283 -23.14 5.66 -3.48
N LEU A 284 -22.98 4.39 -3.81
CA LEU A 284 -22.20 3.43 -3.04
C LEU A 284 -21.00 2.97 -3.87
N SER A 285 -19.90 2.66 -3.20
CA SER A 285 -18.76 2.00 -3.82
C SER A 285 -18.92 0.48 -3.72
N GLY A 286 -18.37 -0.26 -4.70
CA GLY A 286 -18.47 -1.72 -4.71
C GLY A 286 -19.82 -2.27 -5.21
N ASN A 287 -20.03 -3.58 -5.03
CA ASN A 287 -21.17 -4.31 -5.61
C ASN A 287 -22.20 -4.80 -4.55
N LYS A 288 -22.06 -4.35 -3.32
CA LYS A 288 -22.98 -4.74 -2.24
C LYS A 288 -24.25 -3.90 -2.24
N SER A 289 -25.32 -4.45 -1.76
CA SER A 289 -26.59 -3.76 -1.57
C SER A 289 -26.85 -3.51 -0.09
N LEU A 290 -27.51 -2.40 0.20
CA LEU A 290 -28.03 -2.07 1.53
C LEU A 290 -29.55 -2.35 1.54
N GLU A 291 -30.06 -2.89 2.63
CA GLU A 291 -31.50 -3.12 2.82
C GLU A 291 -32.07 -2.01 3.70
N ILE A 292 -33.11 -1.35 3.19
CA ILE A 292 -33.78 -0.23 3.88
C ILE A 292 -34.57 -0.80 5.06
N GLU A 293 -34.25 -0.35 6.26
CA GLU A 293 -34.98 -0.70 7.48
C GLU A 293 -36.14 0.28 7.73
N ASN A 294 -35.85 1.57 7.69
CA ASN A 294 -36.80 2.65 7.91
C ASN A 294 -36.63 3.75 6.86
N LEU A 295 -37.74 4.27 6.35
CA LEU A 295 -37.78 5.42 5.47
C LEU A 295 -38.08 6.68 6.27
N LEU A 296 -37.19 7.70 6.21
CA LEU A 296 -37.29 8.92 7.01
C LEU A 296 -37.92 10.09 6.22
N ILE A 297 -38.23 9.87 4.95
CA ILE A 297 -38.72 10.86 4.00
C ILE A 297 -40.01 10.39 3.35
N HIS A 298 -40.80 11.35 2.83
CA HIS A 298 -42.01 11.07 2.08
C HIS A 298 -42.18 12.12 0.95
N GLU A 299 -43.03 11.82 -0.02
CA GLU A 299 -43.35 12.77 -1.09
C GLU A 299 -43.90 14.08 -0.52
N GLY A 300 -43.46 15.20 -1.07
CA GLY A 300 -43.78 16.53 -0.59
C GLY A 300 -42.92 17.03 0.58
N SER A 301 -42.07 16.20 1.21
CA SER A 301 -41.15 16.69 2.24
C SER A 301 -39.96 17.44 1.60
N TYR A 302 -39.48 18.46 2.29
CA TYR A 302 -38.25 19.15 1.91
C TYR A 302 -37.05 18.45 2.58
N VAL A 303 -36.00 18.24 1.84
CA VAL A 303 -34.73 17.70 2.32
C VAL A 303 -33.60 18.68 2.05
N ASP A 304 -32.73 18.87 3.03
CA ASP A 304 -31.48 19.59 2.86
C ASP A 304 -30.37 18.65 2.46
N LYS A 305 -29.30 19.18 1.88
CA LYS A 305 -28.07 18.45 1.69
C LYS A 305 -27.56 17.92 3.05
N ASN A 306 -27.21 16.66 3.13
CA ASN A 306 -26.85 15.90 4.33
C ASN A 306 -28.03 15.57 5.28
N SER A 307 -29.27 15.85 4.94
CA SER A 307 -30.42 15.31 5.66
C SER A 307 -30.51 13.80 5.56
N ASP A 308 -30.95 13.16 6.63
CA ASP A 308 -31.19 11.72 6.69
C ASP A 308 -32.35 11.32 5.78
N LEU A 309 -32.12 10.36 4.87
CA LEU A 309 -33.12 9.89 3.90
C LEU A 309 -33.75 8.56 4.35
N PHE A 310 -32.93 7.61 4.70
CA PHE A 310 -33.38 6.30 5.17
C PHE A 310 -32.33 5.64 6.06
N GLN A 311 -32.80 4.73 6.92
CA GLN A 311 -31.95 3.86 7.72
C GLN A 311 -31.83 2.51 7.03
N VAL A 312 -30.64 1.91 7.15
CA VAL A 312 -30.35 0.57 6.63
C VAL A 312 -30.19 -0.43 7.76
N THR A 313 -30.47 -1.70 7.51
CA THR A 313 -30.29 -2.73 8.51
C THR A 313 -28.81 -2.81 8.92
N ALA A 314 -28.56 -2.95 10.22
CA ALA A 314 -27.20 -3.06 10.76
C ALA A 314 -26.40 -4.19 10.09
N LYS A 315 -27.10 -5.29 9.75
CA LYS A 315 -26.49 -6.43 9.07
C LYS A 315 -25.95 -6.06 7.69
N THR A 316 -26.76 -5.41 6.85
CA THR A 316 -26.29 -5.05 5.49
C THR A 316 -25.27 -3.92 5.51
N ALA A 317 -25.34 -3.01 6.49
CA ALA A 317 -24.31 -1.99 6.70
C ALA A 317 -22.97 -2.63 7.09
N GLU A 318 -22.97 -3.61 8.00
CA GLU A 318 -21.76 -4.34 8.39
C GLU A 318 -21.18 -5.16 7.23
N GLU A 319 -22.02 -5.90 6.49
CA GLU A 319 -21.61 -6.67 5.31
C GLU A 319 -21.04 -5.77 4.20
N TYR A 320 -21.58 -4.57 4.06
CA TYR A 320 -21.08 -3.56 3.12
C TYR A 320 -19.69 -3.03 3.54
N LEU A 321 -19.57 -2.59 4.78
CA LEU A 321 -18.31 -2.04 5.30
C LEU A 321 -17.21 -3.09 5.45
N LYS A 322 -17.60 -4.36 5.61
CA LYS A 322 -16.63 -5.46 5.71
C LYS A 322 -15.73 -5.58 4.49
N GLU A 323 -16.25 -5.36 3.29
CA GLU A 323 -15.45 -5.41 2.05
C GLU A 323 -14.30 -4.38 2.09
N PHE A 324 -14.58 -3.17 2.56
CA PHE A 324 -13.56 -2.12 2.70
C PHE A 324 -12.59 -2.37 3.85
N LYS A 325 -13.08 -2.95 4.95
CA LYS A 325 -12.23 -3.36 6.07
C LYS A 325 -11.28 -4.48 5.65
N ASP A 326 -11.77 -5.50 4.94
CA ASP A 326 -10.96 -6.60 4.44
C ASP A 326 -9.90 -6.08 3.42
N ALA A 327 -10.23 -5.03 2.65
CA ALA A 327 -9.29 -4.37 1.76
C ALA A 327 -8.17 -3.62 2.52
N VAL A 328 -8.48 -3.00 3.65
CA VAL A 328 -7.47 -2.37 4.54
C VAL A 328 -6.55 -3.46 5.10
N GLU A 329 -7.10 -4.54 5.67
CA GLU A 329 -6.33 -5.66 6.20
C GLU A 329 -5.39 -6.26 5.14
N SER A 330 -5.90 -6.49 3.92
CA SER A 330 -5.08 -6.98 2.82
C SER A 330 -3.98 -6.00 2.39
N ALA A 331 -4.23 -4.70 2.48
CA ALA A 331 -3.22 -3.68 2.17
C ALA A 331 -2.15 -3.62 3.27
N ASP A 332 -2.53 -3.77 4.55
CA ASP A 332 -1.60 -3.83 5.68
C ASP A 332 -0.71 -5.08 5.60
N ASP A 333 -1.27 -6.26 5.26
CA ASP A 333 -0.50 -7.49 5.03
C ASP A 333 0.54 -7.30 3.90
N ASN A 334 0.15 -6.62 2.82
CA ASN A 334 1.07 -6.31 1.71
C ASN A 334 2.16 -5.33 2.13
N LEU A 335 1.86 -4.38 3.02
CA LEU A 335 2.84 -3.45 3.58
C LEU A 335 3.86 -4.21 4.43
N GLU A 336 3.41 -5.08 5.34
CA GLU A 336 4.30 -5.91 6.16
C GLU A 336 5.23 -6.78 5.29
N ASN A 337 4.69 -7.40 4.24
CA ASN A 337 5.49 -8.18 3.31
C ASN A 337 6.54 -7.33 2.57
N ALA A 338 6.19 -6.08 2.21
CA ALA A 338 7.12 -5.16 1.55
C ALA A 338 8.20 -4.64 2.51
N GLU A 339 7.87 -4.42 3.78
CA GLU A 339 8.83 -4.06 4.84
C GLU A 339 9.81 -5.19 5.08
N ASN A 340 9.33 -6.42 5.29
CA ASN A 340 10.15 -7.60 5.46
C ASN A 340 11.07 -7.84 4.25
N LYS A 341 10.58 -7.59 3.03
CA LYS A 341 11.40 -7.70 1.83
C LYS A 341 12.51 -6.65 1.81
N LEU A 342 12.20 -5.41 2.20
CA LEU A 342 13.20 -4.34 2.26
C LEU A 342 14.28 -4.67 3.29
N ASP A 343 13.90 -5.09 4.50
CA ASP A 343 14.83 -5.47 5.57
C ASP A 343 15.74 -6.60 5.13
N ASN A 344 15.19 -7.69 4.58
CA ASN A 344 15.99 -8.81 4.06
C ASN A 344 16.95 -8.39 2.94
N THR A 345 16.52 -7.45 2.08
CA THR A 345 17.36 -6.94 1.00
C THR A 345 18.47 -6.05 1.57
N GLN A 346 18.16 -5.25 2.59
CA GLN A 346 19.13 -4.39 3.27
C GLN A 346 20.19 -5.22 3.99
N ASP A 347 19.79 -6.27 4.71
CA ASP A 347 20.71 -7.22 5.34
C ASP A 347 21.63 -7.86 4.30
N SER A 348 21.07 -8.20 3.13
CA SER A 348 21.88 -8.74 2.02
C SER A 348 22.89 -7.73 1.47
N VAL A 349 22.60 -6.43 1.46
CA VAL A 349 23.57 -5.39 1.06
C VAL A 349 24.76 -5.35 2.02
N ASP A 350 24.53 -5.50 3.30
CA ASP A 350 25.57 -5.49 4.32
C ASP A 350 26.57 -6.64 4.14
N ASP A 351 26.12 -7.80 3.62
CA ASP A 351 26.96 -8.97 3.33
C ASP A 351 27.99 -8.73 2.22
N TYR A 352 27.81 -7.68 1.37
CA TYR A 352 28.78 -7.27 0.34
C TYR A 352 29.96 -6.46 0.89
N THR A 353 29.90 -6.06 2.18
CA THR A 353 30.97 -5.34 2.85
C THR A 353 31.57 -6.21 3.95
N ILE A 354 32.72 -6.81 3.70
CA ILE A 354 33.39 -7.69 4.63
C ILE A 354 34.29 -6.90 5.56
N THR A 355 34.05 -6.99 6.86
CA THR A 355 34.78 -6.27 7.89
C THR A 355 35.58 -7.21 8.79
N ALA A 356 36.64 -6.69 9.42
CA ALA A 356 37.44 -7.43 10.38
C ALA A 356 36.64 -7.71 11.66
N PRO A 357 36.50 -8.98 12.09
CA PRO A 357 35.76 -9.32 13.32
C PRO A 357 36.51 -8.96 14.59
N ILE A 358 37.82 -8.76 14.52
CA ILE A 358 38.72 -8.47 15.63
C ILE A 358 39.89 -7.62 15.16
N ASP A 359 40.60 -6.98 16.13
CA ASP A 359 41.88 -6.30 15.88
C ASP A 359 43.00 -7.35 15.69
N ARG A 360 43.61 -7.37 14.49
CA ARG A 360 44.64 -8.37 14.14
C ARG A 360 45.63 -7.86 13.12
N LYS A 361 46.76 -8.60 13.07
CA LYS A 361 47.73 -8.49 11.97
C LYS A 361 47.35 -9.50 10.89
N SER A 362 47.20 -9.05 9.65
CA SER A 362 46.95 -9.91 8.50
C SER A 362 48.21 -10.79 8.22
N THR A 363 48.03 -12.04 7.88
CA THR A 363 49.11 -12.97 7.57
C THR A 363 48.83 -13.66 6.24
#